data_26ca60a2dec7072f59781f8740212ae2
#
_entry.id   26ca60a2dec7072f59781f8740212ae2
#
_cell.length_a   1.000
_cell.length_b   1.000
_cell.length_c   1.000
_cell.angle_alpha   90.00
_cell.angle_beta   90.00
_cell.angle_gamma   90.00
#
_symmetry.space_group_name_H-M   'P 1'
#
loop_
_entity.id
_entity.type
_entity.pdbx_description
1 polymer ?
#
loop_
_entity_poly.entity_id
_entity_poly.type
_entity_poly.pdbx_seq_one_letter_code
_entity_poly.pdbx_strand_id
1 'polypeptide(L)'
;MIPGIDVSHWQNDIDWTEVKRSGVRFAFIKATEFPDKRTTLFVDNKFKVNSEGAQANGIHWSAYHFFRTHIDPILQAKVFCETVGEFSSLPPVMDLEAAGSKGERLNYKVRQFLEEVENISNRKPILYTSSGFWRSYMMSEKREHTDWARFYPLWLAHYTALWPNTPYPWIGWAFWQNSDKGTLPGIKTNVDLNWYTGSEEELVAQFVSKSIPQVQTEKTEQNTPSQAKPEAKNVFDMSFKGDYQEESQKPDFMPSQFTKPTGSDAKYTSHEENWIRSYFFNN
;
A
#
# COMPACT_ATOMS: atom_id res chain seq x y z
N MET A 1 -9.17 -2.45 13.66
CA MET A 1 -8.95 -2.86 12.25
C MET A 1 -10.22 -2.60 11.45
N ILE A 2 -10.09 -2.14 10.22
CA ILE A 2 -11.21 -1.88 9.32
C ILE A 2 -11.10 -2.74 8.06
N PRO A 3 -12.25 -3.19 7.48
CA PRO A 3 -12.27 -4.05 6.32
C PRO A 3 -12.08 -3.27 5.01
N GLY A 4 -11.40 -3.90 4.07
CA GLY A 4 -11.21 -3.46 2.70
C GLY A 4 -11.27 -4.61 1.71
N ILE A 5 -11.17 -4.28 0.43
CA ILE A 5 -11.11 -5.23 -0.67
C ILE A 5 -10.03 -4.82 -1.66
N ASP A 6 -9.62 -5.76 -2.52
CA ASP A 6 -8.94 -5.37 -3.75
C ASP A 6 -9.64 -5.99 -4.96
N VAL A 7 -9.63 -5.24 -6.06
CA VAL A 7 -10.44 -5.53 -7.25
C VAL A 7 -9.73 -5.19 -8.54
N SER A 8 -10.15 -5.85 -9.61
CA SER A 8 -9.72 -5.62 -10.99
C SER A 8 -10.89 -5.87 -11.95
N HIS A 9 -10.62 -5.97 -13.24
CA HIS A 9 -11.62 -6.40 -14.23
C HIS A 9 -12.24 -7.78 -13.94
N TRP A 10 -11.59 -8.62 -13.12
CA TRP A 10 -12.12 -9.95 -12.74
C TRP A 10 -13.39 -9.90 -11.92
N GLN A 11 -13.64 -8.81 -11.20
CA GLN A 11 -14.87 -8.63 -10.43
C GLN A 11 -16.04 -8.12 -11.27
N ASN A 12 -15.81 -7.82 -12.56
CA ASN A 12 -16.82 -7.29 -13.49
C ASN A 12 -17.48 -6.01 -12.99
N ASP A 13 -18.82 -5.94 -13.02
CA ASP A 13 -19.57 -4.80 -12.54
C ASP A 13 -19.82 -4.91 -11.05
N ILE A 14 -19.46 -3.87 -10.32
CA ILE A 14 -19.55 -3.78 -8.86
C ILE A 14 -20.62 -2.76 -8.46
N ASP A 15 -21.51 -3.16 -7.57
CA ASP A 15 -22.41 -2.23 -6.87
C ASP A 15 -21.69 -1.68 -5.62
N TRP A 16 -21.04 -0.55 -5.79
CA TRP A 16 -20.25 0.10 -4.74
C TRP A 16 -21.12 0.58 -3.56
N THR A 17 -22.44 0.79 -3.77
CA THR A 17 -23.37 1.13 -2.68
C THR A 17 -23.55 -0.06 -1.75
N GLU A 18 -23.77 -1.26 -2.29
CA GLU A 18 -23.86 -2.48 -1.50
C GLU A 18 -22.51 -2.85 -0.85
N VAL A 19 -21.39 -2.64 -1.56
CA VAL A 19 -20.04 -2.83 -0.99
C VAL A 19 -19.82 -1.92 0.23
N LYS A 20 -20.18 -0.63 0.15
CA LYS A 20 -20.08 0.29 1.31
C LYS A 20 -20.98 -0.14 2.47
N ARG A 21 -22.22 -0.58 2.18
CA ARG A 21 -23.18 -1.08 3.19
C ARG A 21 -22.67 -2.34 3.89
N SER A 22 -21.88 -3.16 3.21
CA SER A 22 -21.22 -4.35 3.79
C SER A 22 -20.13 -4.00 4.80
N GLY A 23 -19.84 -2.73 5.00
CA GLY A 23 -18.83 -2.27 5.97
C GLY A 23 -17.46 -1.97 5.40
N VAL A 24 -17.22 -2.20 4.10
CA VAL A 24 -15.94 -1.88 3.43
C VAL A 24 -15.64 -0.38 3.57
N ARG A 25 -14.38 -0.07 3.90
CA ARG A 25 -13.92 1.30 4.11
C ARG A 25 -12.82 1.71 3.14
N PHE A 26 -12.07 0.74 2.62
CA PHE A 26 -11.03 1.01 1.63
C PHE A 26 -10.99 -0.04 0.52
N ALA A 27 -10.42 0.34 -0.64
CA ALA A 27 -10.25 -0.54 -1.78
C ALA A 27 -8.93 -0.27 -2.50
N PHE A 28 -8.22 -1.34 -2.91
CA PHE A 28 -7.13 -1.27 -3.86
C PHE A 28 -7.64 -1.72 -5.23
N ILE A 29 -7.38 -0.92 -6.28
CA ILE A 29 -8.00 -1.10 -7.60
C ILE A 29 -6.90 -1.24 -8.64
N LYS A 30 -6.92 -2.33 -9.41
CA LYS A 30 -5.94 -2.55 -10.49
C LYS A 30 -6.01 -1.44 -11.51
N ALA A 31 -4.87 -0.83 -11.81
CA ALA A 31 -4.76 0.17 -12.87
C ALA A 31 -3.99 -0.37 -14.08
N THR A 32 -2.79 -0.90 -13.86
CA THR A 32 -1.88 -1.23 -14.95
C THR A 32 -1.03 -2.48 -14.69
N GLU A 33 -0.56 -3.06 -15.78
CA GLU A 33 0.43 -4.15 -15.79
C GLU A 33 1.08 -4.25 -17.17
N PHE A 34 2.23 -4.93 -17.27
CA PHE A 34 2.78 -5.43 -18.53
C PHE A 34 2.65 -6.96 -18.54
N PRO A 35 1.67 -7.55 -19.27
CA PRO A 35 1.46 -8.98 -19.25
C PRO A 35 2.72 -9.77 -19.66
N ASP A 36 2.83 -11.01 -19.18
CA ASP A 36 3.98 -11.87 -19.42
C ASP A 36 4.39 -11.93 -20.89
N LYS A 37 5.69 -11.77 -21.13
CA LYS A 37 6.32 -11.78 -22.47
C LYS A 37 5.86 -10.65 -23.40
N ARG A 38 5.09 -9.68 -22.92
CA ARG A 38 4.64 -8.52 -23.69
C ARG A 38 5.35 -7.24 -23.20
N THR A 39 5.60 -6.35 -24.13
CA THR A 39 6.10 -5.00 -23.84
C THR A 39 5.00 -3.95 -23.96
N THR A 40 3.76 -4.39 -24.24
CA THR A 40 2.60 -3.52 -24.36
C THR A 40 1.94 -3.35 -23.00
N LEU A 41 1.71 -2.11 -22.61
CA LEU A 41 0.98 -1.77 -21.39
C LEU A 41 -0.47 -2.29 -21.48
N PHE A 42 -0.90 -2.97 -20.43
CA PHE A 42 -2.30 -3.29 -20.18
C PHE A 42 -2.83 -2.28 -19.15
N VAL A 43 -3.88 -1.58 -19.52
CA VAL A 43 -4.66 -0.75 -18.60
C VAL A 43 -5.94 -1.51 -18.27
N ASP A 44 -6.22 -1.69 -16.98
CA ASP A 44 -7.42 -2.38 -16.53
C ASP A 44 -8.67 -1.60 -16.95
N ASN A 45 -9.53 -2.23 -17.74
CA ASN A 45 -10.70 -1.57 -18.32
C ASN A 45 -11.80 -1.24 -17.29
N LYS A 46 -11.68 -1.77 -16.06
CA LYS A 46 -12.57 -1.44 -14.94
C LYS A 46 -11.95 -0.40 -13.99
N PHE A 47 -10.70 -0.02 -14.17
CA PHE A 47 -10.02 0.91 -13.28
C PHE A 47 -10.82 2.19 -13.05
N LYS A 48 -11.20 2.86 -14.14
CA LYS A 48 -11.92 4.13 -14.05
C LYS A 48 -13.27 4.01 -13.36
N VAL A 49 -14.10 3.06 -13.78
CA VAL A 49 -15.44 2.89 -13.22
C VAL A 49 -15.39 2.45 -11.76
N ASN A 50 -14.40 1.62 -11.38
CA ASN A 50 -14.22 1.18 -10.01
C ASN A 50 -13.71 2.31 -9.10
N SER A 51 -12.75 3.12 -9.55
CA SER A 51 -12.24 4.26 -8.79
C SER A 51 -13.31 5.33 -8.57
N GLU A 52 -14.07 5.68 -9.62
CA GLU A 52 -15.20 6.61 -9.53
C GLU A 52 -16.30 6.06 -8.61
N GLY A 53 -16.64 4.77 -8.72
CA GLY A 53 -17.64 4.11 -7.88
C GLY A 53 -17.25 4.06 -6.40
N ALA A 54 -16.00 3.70 -6.08
CA ALA A 54 -15.47 3.72 -4.73
C ALA A 54 -15.52 5.14 -4.13
N GLN A 55 -15.03 6.11 -4.89
CA GLN A 55 -15.02 7.53 -4.48
C GLN A 55 -16.42 8.07 -4.23
N ALA A 56 -17.37 7.83 -5.14
CA ALA A 56 -18.75 8.30 -5.01
C ALA A 56 -19.47 7.74 -3.76
N ASN A 57 -19.04 6.57 -3.28
CA ASN A 57 -19.57 5.94 -2.08
C ASN A 57 -18.74 6.19 -0.81
N GLY A 58 -17.77 7.10 -0.85
CA GLY A 58 -16.92 7.43 0.30
C GLY A 58 -16.09 6.24 0.80
N ILE A 59 -15.62 5.39 -0.12
CA ILE A 59 -14.64 4.35 0.13
C ILE A 59 -13.26 4.92 -0.22
N HIS A 60 -12.32 4.88 0.72
CA HIS A 60 -10.94 5.29 0.46
C HIS A 60 -10.30 4.33 -0.54
N TRP A 61 -9.72 4.83 -1.61
CA TRP A 61 -9.16 3.95 -2.63
C TRP A 61 -7.75 4.34 -3.05
N SER A 62 -7.03 3.38 -3.60
CA SER A 62 -5.80 3.57 -4.35
C SER A 62 -5.73 2.66 -5.56
N ALA A 63 -4.89 3.06 -6.51
CA ALA A 63 -4.53 2.26 -7.65
C ALA A 63 -3.34 1.34 -7.34
N TYR A 64 -3.31 0.14 -7.94
CA TYR A 64 -2.12 -0.69 -7.94
C TYR A 64 -1.61 -1.02 -9.34
N HIS A 65 -0.28 -1.15 -9.44
CA HIS A 65 0.44 -1.65 -10.60
C HIS A 65 0.99 -3.03 -10.33
N PHE A 66 0.63 -4.01 -11.18
CA PHE A 66 1.22 -5.34 -11.13
C PHE A 66 2.62 -5.31 -11.75
N PHE A 67 3.64 -5.40 -10.91
CA PHE A 67 5.03 -5.22 -11.32
C PHE A 67 5.58 -6.42 -12.07
N ARG A 68 6.22 -6.17 -13.21
CA ARG A 68 6.84 -7.19 -14.05
C ARG A 68 8.35 -6.99 -14.17
N THR A 69 9.11 -7.98 -13.75
CA THR A 69 10.57 -7.91 -13.66
C THR A 69 11.30 -7.85 -15.00
N HIS A 70 10.64 -8.17 -16.12
CA HIS A 70 11.21 -8.13 -17.47
C HIS A 70 11.14 -6.75 -18.12
N ILE A 71 10.35 -5.83 -17.57
CA ILE A 71 10.19 -4.46 -18.04
C ILE A 71 11.05 -3.52 -17.20
N ASP A 72 11.48 -2.41 -17.80
CA ASP A 72 12.20 -1.36 -17.11
C ASP A 72 11.35 -0.78 -15.95
N PRO A 73 11.86 -0.72 -14.73
CA PRO A 73 11.09 -0.27 -13.56
C PRO A 73 10.68 1.20 -13.62
N ILE A 74 11.53 2.05 -14.20
CA ILE A 74 11.24 3.50 -14.34
C ILE A 74 10.12 3.70 -15.37
N LEU A 75 10.14 2.93 -16.47
CA LEU A 75 9.05 2.98 -17.45
C LEU A 75 7.73 2.55 -16.81
N GLN A 76 7.73 1.44 -16.04
CA GLN A 76 6.52 0.97 -15.33
C GLN A 76 5.98 2.04 -14.38
N ALA A 77 6.84 2.68 -13.59
CA ALA A 77 6.45 3.74 -12.66
C ALA A 77 5.81 4.92 -13.38
N LYS A 78 6.42 5.39 -14.48
CA LYS A 78 5.91 6.52 -15.27
C LYS A 78 4.55 6.25 -15.87
N VAL A 79 4.38 5.14 -16.60
CA VAL A 79 3.09 4.83 -17.24
C VAL A 79 2.00 4.51 -16.23
N PHE A 80 2.34 3.97 -15.06
CA PHE A 80 1.42 3.79 -13.94
C PHE A 80 0.91 5.13 -13.43
N CYS A 81 1.82 6.05 -13.09
CA CYS A 81 1.45 7.37 -12.60
C CYS A 81 0.69 8.19 -13.63
N GLU A 82 1.09 8.14 -14.91
CA GLU A 82 0.37 8.80 -16.02
C GLU A 82 -1.05 8.25 -16.19
N THR A 83 -1.23 6.92 -16.08
CA THR A 83 -2.55 6.28 -16.21
C THR A 83 -3.49 6.67 -15.07
N VAL A 84 -2.96 6.74 -13.85
CA VAL A 84 -3.76 7.04 -12.65
C VAL A 84 -4.07 8.53 -12.54
N GLY A 85 -3.14 9.39 -12.95
CA GLY A 85 -3.26 10.83 -12.80
C GLY A 85 -3.20 11.24 -11.34
N GLU A 86 -4.25 11.86 -10.82
CA GLU A 86 -4.33 12.23 -9.41
C GLU A 86 -4.80 11.05 -8.55
N PHE A 87 -4.00 10.68 -7.55
CA PHE A 87 -4.39 9.71 -6.53
C PHE A 87 -5.28 10.37 -5.49
N SER A 88 -6.55 9.97 -5.44
CA SER A 88 -7.55 10.72 -4.66
C SER A 88 -7.48 10.48 -3.16
N SER A 89 -7.13 9.29 -2.68
CA SER A 89 -7.11 9.03 -1.23
C SER A 89 -5.87 8.30 -0.74
N LEU A 90 -5.73 7.00 -0.95
CA LEU A 90 -4.58 6.24 -0.43
C LEU A 90 -3.34 6.35 -1.34
N PRO A 91 -2.11 6.12 -0.84
CA PRO A 91 -0.89 6.11 -1.65
C PRO A 91 -0.92 5.07 -2.76
N PRO A 92 -0.19 5.30 -3.88
CA PRO A 92 -0.06 4.31 -4.94
C PRO A 92 0.52 3.00 -4.43
N VAL A 93 0.16 1.88 -5.08
CA VAL A 93 0.57 0.55 -4.66
C VAL A 93 1.40 -0.13 -5.73
N MET A 94 2.52 -0.72 -5.32
CA MET A 94 3.28 -1.70 -6.08
C MET A 94 2.82 -3.11 -5.69
N ASP A 95 2.32 -3.88 -6.63
CA ASP A 95 1.98 -5.29 -6.46
C ASP A 95 3.17 -6.16 -6.94
N LEU A 96 3.90 -6.74 -5.98
CA LEU A 96 5.12 -7.52 -6.19
C LEU A 96 4.89 -9.00 -5.85
N GLU A 97 4.50 -9.80 -6.85
CA GLU A 97 4.25 -11.23 -6.69
C GLU A 97 4.71 -12.09 -7.88
N ALA A 98 5.24 -11.47 -8.94
CA ALA A 98 5.74 -12.17 -10.11
C ALA A 98 7.28 -12.13 -10.18
N ALA A 99 7.89 -13.30 -10.36
CA ALA A 99 9.33 -13.45 -10.41
C ALA A 99 9.84 -13.65 -11.85
N GLY A 100 10.88 -12.90 -12.20
CA GLY A 100 11.72 -13.09 -13.39
C GLY A 100 13.19 -12.85 -13.06
N SER A 101 13.49 -12.33 -11.88
CA SER A 101 14.82 -12.15 -11.29
C SER A 101 14.75 -12.41 -9.80
N LYS A 102 15.92 -12.54 -9.15
CA LYS A 102 16.05 -12.81 -7.71
C LYS A 102 17.11 -11.92 -7.08
N GLY A 103 17.11 -11.88 -5.75
CA GLY A 103 18.14 -11.30 -4.94
C GLY A 103 18.39 -9.82 -5.21
N GLU A 104 19.65 -9.44 -5.22
CA GLU A 104 20.10 -8.06 -5.38
C GLU A 104 19.53 -7.40 -6.65
N ARG A 105 19.51 -8.13 -7.76
CA ARG A 105 18.96 -7.59 -9.02
C ARG A 105 17.46 -7.27 -8.92
N LEU A 106 16.69 -8.09 -8.24
CA LEU A 106 15.27 -7.81 -8.01
C LEU A 106 15.10 -6.66 -7.03
N ASN A 107 15.86 -6.65 -5.95
CA ASN A 107 15.88 -5.55 -4.98
C ASN A 107 16.12 -4.20 -5.65
N TYR A 108 17.11 -4.13 -6.53
CA TYR A 108 17.42 -2.90 -7.26
C TYR A 108 16.24 -2.42 -8.12
N LYS A 109 15.62 -3.31 -8.89
CA LYS A 109 14.48 -2.96 -9.74
C LYS A 109 13.24 -2.50 -8.95
N VAL A 110 12.95 -3.20 -7.86
CA VAL A 110 11.83 -2.86 -6.97
C VAL A 110 12.02 -1.47 -6.36
N ARG A 111 13.23 -1.19 -5.87
CA ARG A 111 13.57 0.14 -5.33
C ARG A 111 13.43 1.23 -6.38
N GLN A 112 13.97 1.03 -7.59
CA GLN A 112 13.84 2.03 -8.67
C GLN A 112 12.38 2.35 -8.97
N PHE A 113 11.50 1.34 -9.02
CA PHE A 113 10.08 1.56 -9.24
C PHE A 113 9.46 2.38 -8.11
N LEU A 114 9.68 1.97 -6.85
CA LEU A 114 9.10 2.65 -5.68
C LEU A 114 9.59 4.08 -5.55
N GLU A 115 10.90 4.31 -5.72
CA GLU A 115 11.51 5.63 -5.66
C GLU A 115 10.98 6.55 -6.76
N GLU A 116 10.80 6.03 -8.00
CA GLU A 116 10.25 6.83 -9.10
C GLU A 116 8.77 7.15 -8.89
N VAL A 117 7.96 6.18 -8.41
CA VAL A 117 6.54 6.44 -8.05
C VAL A 117 6.46 7.48 -6.92
N GLU A 118 7.33 7.40 -5.90
CA GLU A 118 7.40 8.39 -4.82
C GLU A 118 7.74 9.78 -5.37
N ASN A 119 8.73 9.88 -6.27
CA ASN A 119 9.14 11.13 -6.91
C ASN A 119 8.01 11.78 -7.73
N ILE A 120 7.27 11.00 -8.52
CA ILE A 120 6.21 11.52 -9.38
C ILE A 120 4.97 11.89 -8.56
N SER A 121 4.54 11.02 -7.65
CA SER A 121 3.30 11.19 -6.88
C SER A 121 3.46 12.07 -5.65
N ASN A 122 4.69 12.34 -5.21
CA ASN A 122 5.03 12.96 -3.93
C ASN A 122 4.38 12.24 -2.73
N ARG A 123 4.18 10.91 -2.86
CA ARG A 123 3.57 10.05 -1.85
C ARG A 123 4.35 8.76 -1.75
N LYS A 124 4.62 8.33 -0.52
CA LYS A 124 5.33 7.07 -0.28
C LYS A 124 4.46 5.87 -0.68
N PRO A 125 4.85 5.06 -1.68
CA PRO A 125 4.06 3.94 -2.15
C PRO A 125 3.88 2.85 -1.08
N ILE A 126 2.77 2.12 -1.17
CA ILE A 126 2.54 0.88 -0.44
C ILE A 126 3.14 -0.27 -1.24
N LEU A 127 3.83 -1.20 -0.57
CA LEU A 127 4.37 -2.40 -1.18
C LEU A 127 3.52 -3.62 -0.79
N TYR A 128 2.86 -4.23 -1.80
CA TYR A 128 2.17 -5.51 -1.64
C TYR A 128 3.09 -6.66 -2.00
N THR A 129 3.08 -7.69 -1.16
CA THR A 129 3.74 -8.97 -1.44
C THR A 129 3.25 -10.05 -0.48
N SER A 130 3.57 -11.32 -0.76
CA SER A 130 3.41 -12.42 0.20
C SER A 130 4.71 -12.70 0.95
N SER A 131 4.60 -13.22 2.19
CA SER A 131 5.77 -13.66 2.97
C SER A 131 6.60 -14.72 2.23
N GLY A 132 5.93 -15.60 1.48
CA GLY A 132 6.59 -16.65 0.70
C GLY A 132 7.41 -16.08 -0.44
N PHE A 133 6.80 -15.20 -1.24
CA PHE A 133 7.49 -14.54 -2.34
C PHE A 133 8.69 -13.73 -1.85
N TRP A 134 8.48 -12.90 -0.83
CA TRP A 134 9.53 -12.05 -0.27
C TRP A 134 10.76 -12.85 0.17
N ARG A 135 10.55 -13.91 0.96
CA ARG A 135 11.66 -14.76 1.41
C ARG A 135 12.37 -15.47 0.26
N SER A 136 11.62 -15.97 -0.72
CA SER A 136 12.17 -16.80 -1.81
C SER A 136 12.90 -15.97 -2.88
N TYR A 137 12.51 -14.74 -3.10
CA TYR A 137 13.00 -13.93 -4.22
C TYR A 137 13.76 -12.68 -3.80
N MET A 138 13.29 -11.96 -2.78
CA MET A 138 13.93 -10.73 -2.33
C MET A 138 15.08 -11.01 -1.37
N MET A 139 14.90 -11.94 -0.43
CA MET A 139 15.91 -12.32 0.57
C MET A 139 16.80 -13.49 0.13
N SER A 140 16.77 -13.90 -1.14
CA SER A 140 17.41 -15.13 -1.63
C SER A 140 18.94 -15.14 -1.55
N GLU A 141 19.58 -14.00 -1.43
CA GLU A 141 21.04 -13.87 -1.29
C GLU A 141 21.40 -13.45 0.15
N LYS A 142 21.18 -12.19 0.47
CA LYS A 142 21.37 -11.64 1.80
C LYS A 142 20.14 -10.87 2.23
N ARG A 143 19.59 -11.21 3.39
CA ARG A 143 18.37 -10.55 3.89
C ARG A 143 18.58 -9.05 4.10
N GLU A 144 19.81 -8.61 4.46
CA GLU A 144 20.17 -7.22 4.68
C GLU A 144 20.00 -6.35 3.42
N HIS A 145 20.03 -6.96 2.23
CA HIS A 145 19.74 -6.25 0.97
C HIS A 145 18.30 -5.73 0.90
N THR A 146 17.42 -6.17 1.80
CA THR A 146 16.03 -5.75 1.88
C THR A 146 15.74 -4.70 2.96
N ASP A 147 16.75 -4.25 3.71
CA ASP A 147 16.59 -3.32 4.84
C ASP A 147 15.85 -2.02 4.49
N TRP A 148 16.03 -1.54 3.28
CA TRP A 148 15.35 -0.36 2.76
C TRP A 148 13.82 -0.50 2.73
N ALA A 149 13.30 -1.71 2.61
CA ALA A 149 11.85 -1.94 2.45
C ALA A 149 11.05 -1.58 3.71
N ARG A 150 11.68 -1.55 4.89
CA ARG A 150 11.05 -1.11 6.15
C ARG A 150 10.48 0.31 6.09
N PHE A 151 10.97 1.14 5.19
CA PHE A 151 10.52 2.51 5.02
C PHE A 151 9.26 2.65 4.15
N TYR A 152 8.77 1.54 3.59
CA TYR A 152 7.54 1.47 2.79
C TYR A 152 6.47 0.71 3.56
N PRO A 153 5.22 1.22 3.62
CA PRO A 153 4.12 0.49 4.24
C PRO A 153 3.92 -0.87 3.57
N LEU A 154 3.77 -1.93 4.37
CA LEU A 154 3.55 -3.28 3.87
C LEU A 154 2.05 -3.58 3.75
N TRP A 155 1.63 -4.01 2.57
CA TRP A 155 0.39 -4.74 2.36
C TRP A 155 0.74 -6.22 2.17
N LEU A 156 0.46 -7.04 3.18
CA LEU A 156 0.91 -8.42 3.27
C LEU A 156 -0.19 -9.39 2.85
N ALA A 157 0.07 -10.22 1.82
CA ALA A 157 -0.78 -11.36 1.50
C ALA A 157 -0.43 -12.57 2.36
N HIS A 158 -1.41 -13.05 3.12
CA HIS A 158 -1.28 -14.26 3.91
C HIS A 158 -2.65 -14.85 4.24
N TYR A 159 -3.06 -15.86 3.48
CA TYR A 159 -4.38 -16.49 3.59
C TYR A 159 -4.40 -17.47 4.76
N THR A 160 -4.67 -16.95 5.94
CA THR A 160 -4.71 -17.72 7.19
C THR A 160 -5.79 -17.17 8.13
N ALA A 161 -6.30 -18.02 9.02
CA ALA A 161 -7.18 -17.62 10.11
C ALA A 161 -6.41 -17.03 11.31
N LEU A 162 -5.07 -17.16 11.29
CA LEU A 162 -4.16 -16.61 12.30
C LEU A 162 -3.58 -15.28 11.83
N TRP A 163 -2.89 -14.57 12.75
CA TRP A 163 -2.13 -13.39 12.39
C TRP A 163 -1.07 -13.69 11.33
N PRO A 164 -0.87 -12.81 10.34
CA PRO A 164 0.10 -13.05 9.29
C PRO A 164 1.52 -12.97 9.82
N ASN A 165 2.38 -13.85 9.30
CA ASN A 165 3.79 -13.85 9.64
C ASN A 165 4.54 -12.81 8.79
N THR A 166 4.79 -11.65 9.38
CA THR A 166 5.49 -10.53 8.74
C THR A 166 6.93 -10.91 8.38
N PRO A 167 7.35 -10.76 7.12
CA PRO A 167 8.72 -11.03 6.73
C PRO A 167 9.66 -9.89 7.12
N TYR A 168 10.95 -10.21 7.37
CA TYR A 168 11.99 -9.19 7.47
C TYR A 168 12.06 -8.36 6.18
N PRO A 169 12.28 -7.03 6.22
CA PRO A 169 12.72 -6.23 7.37
C PRO A 169 11.57 -5.56 8.15
N TRP A 170 10.32 -5.80 7.76
CA TRP A 170 9.18 -5.23 8.49
C TRP A 170 8.99 -5.95 9.82
N ILE A 171 8.49 -5.21 10.77
CA ILE A 171 8.14 -5.71 12.11
C ILE A 171 6.61 -5.75 12.29
N GLY A 172 5.87 -5.19 11.31
CA GLY A 172 4.42 -5.21 11.23
C GLY A 172 3.95 -4.97 9.80
N TRP A 173 2.66 -4.96 9.61
CA TRP A 173 1.99 -4.68 8.34
C TRP A 173 0.96 -3.56 8.53
N ALA A 174 0.77 -2.76 7.50
CA ALA A 174 -0.28 -1.75 7.48
C ALA A 174 -1.60 -2.35 6.98
N PHE A 175 -1.52 -3.15 5.90
CA PHE A 175 -2.66 -3.83 5.31
C PHE A 175 -2.38 -5.33 5.22
N TRP A 176 -3.43 -6.13 5.37
CA TRP A 176 -3.36 -7.58 5.29
C TRP A 176 -4.44 -8.13 4.38
N GLN A 177 -4.06 -8.74 3.24
CA GLN A 177 -4.93 -9.54 2.39
C GLN A 177 -5.04 -10.93 3.01
N ASN A 178 -6.19 -11.23 3.59
CA ASN A 178 -6.40 -12.44 4.38
C ASN A 178 -7.17 -13.55 3.63
N SER A 179 -7.74 -13.26 2.47
CA SER A 179 -8.46 -14.23 1.64
C SER A 179 -8.52 -13.78 0.18
N ASP A 180 -8.43 -14.74 -0.73
CA ASP A 180 -8.68 -14.63 -2.18
C ASP A 180 -10.06 -15.20 -2.59
N LYS A 181 -10.91 -15.56 -1.61
CA LYS A 181 -12.18 -16.29 -1.80
C LYS A 181 -13.34 -15.63 -1.06
N GLY A 182 -13.25 -14.33 -0.81
CA GLY A 182 -14.31 -13.59 -0.17
C GLY A 182 -15.55 -13.48 -1.03
N THR A 183 -16.69 -13.28 -0.39
CA THR A 183 -17.97 -12.95 -1.04
C THR A 183 -18.57 -11.73 -0.36
N LEU A 184 -19.03 -10.77 -1.17
CA LEU A 184 -19.61 -9.53 -0.67
C LEU A 184 -20.88 -9.17 -1.45
N PRO A 185 -21.91 -8.62 -0.79
CA PRO A 185 -22.99 -7.94 -1.49
C PRO A 185 -22.42 -6.88 -2.44
N GLY A 186 -22.96 -6.82 -3.65
CA GLY A 186 -22.47 -5.91 -4.68
C GLY A 186 -21.41 -6.48 -5.62
N ILE A 187 -20.83 -7.65 -5.31
CA ILE A 187 -19.83 -8.34 -6.16
C ILE A 187 -20.31 -9.78 -6.41
N LYS A 188 -20.40 -10.16 -7.69
CA LYS A 188 -20.96 -11.47 -8.08
C LYS A 188 -19.92 -12.60 -8.16
N THR A 189 -18.64 -12.27 -8.13
CA THR A 189 -17.52 -13.20 -8.16
C THR A 189 -16.84 -13.23 -6.80
N ASN A 190 -15.84 -14.09 -6.63
CA ASN A 190 -14.94 -13.97 -5.50
C ASN A 190 -14.20 -12.64 -5.52
N VAL A 191 -13.89 -12.14 -4.34
CA VAL A 191 -13.15 -10.89 -4.12
C VAL A 191 -12.14 -11.07 -3.00
N ASP A 192 -11.00 -10.42 -3.14
CA ASP A 192 -9.96 -10.43 -2.14
C ASP A 192 -10.33 -9.56 -0.95
N LEU A 193 -10.23 -10.12 0.26
CA LEU A 193 -10.59 -9.45 1.50
C LEU A 193 -9.35 -8.96 2.21
N ASN A 194 -9.45 -7.75 2.73
CA ASN A 194 -8.34 -7.03 3.34
C ASN A 194 -8.71 -6.45 4.71
N TRP A 195 -7.69 -6.29 5.54
CA TRP A 195 -7.75 -5.56 6.79
C TRP A 195 -6.72 -4.44 6.79
N TYR A 196 -7.09 -3.25 7.25
CA TYR A 196 -6.14 -2.27 7.73
C TYR A 196 -5.99 -2.40 9.25
N THR A 197 -4.77 -2.25 9.75
CA THR A 197 -4.44 -2.52 11.16
C THR A 197 -5.09 -1.56 12.15
N GLY A 198 -5.38 -0.31 11.75
CA GLY A 198 -5.92 0.76 12.60
C GLY A 198 -7.42 1.02 12.46
N SER A 199 -7.87 2.18 12.94
CA SER A 199 -9.20 2.74 12.74
C SER A 199 -9.30 3.49 11.41
N GLU A 200 -10.50 3.97 11.02
CA GLU A 200 -10.69 4.77 9.82
C GLU A 200 -10.04 6.17 9.96
N GLU A 201 -10.09 6.74 11.16
CA GLU A 201 -9.43 8.00 11.47
C GLU A 201 -7.91 7.89 11.36
N GLU A 202 -7.35 6.79 11.83
CA GLU A 202 -5.92 6.49 11.70
C GLU A 202 -5.52 6.29 10.22
N LEU A 203 -6.35 5.60 9.42
CA LEU A 203 -6.14 5.46 7.98
C LEU A 203 -6.09 6.82 7.29
N VAL A 204 -7.06 7.68 7.62
CA VAL A 204 -7.14 9.04 7.06
C VAL A 204 -5.95 9.88 7.50
N ALA A 205 -5.59 9.85 8.76
CA ALA A 205 -4.48 10.63 9.30
C ALA A 205 -3.14 10.26 8.68
N GLN A 206 -2.93 8.97 8.42
CA GLN A 206 -1.66 8.43 7.95
C GLN A 206 -1.53 8.47 6.42
N PHE A 207 -2.59 8.13 5.70
CA PHE A 207 -2.50 7.86 4.26
C PHE A 207 -3.31 8.80 3.36
N VAL A 208 -4.38 9.41 3.85
CA VAL A 208 -5.18 10.29 3.01
C VAL A 208 -4.51 11.65 2.91
N SER A 209 -4.17 12.06 1.69
CA SER A 209 -3.60 13.39 1.44
C SER A 209 -4.54 14.47 1.95
N LYS A 210 -4.07 15.28 2.90
CA LYS A 210 -4.70 16.57 3.17
C LYS A 210 -4.40 17.42 1.95
N SER A 211 -5.42 17.81 1.19
CA SER A 211 -5.28 18.83 0.15
C SER A 211 -4.69 20.07 0.85
N ILE A 212 -3.42 20.35 0.57
CA ILE A 212 -2.82 21.62 0.97
C ILE A 212 -3.58 22.68 0.17
N PRO A 213 -4.26 23.64 0.79
CA PRO A 213 -4.86 24.75 0.06
C PRO A 213 -3.73 25.37 -0.77
N GLN A 214 -3.90 25.40 -2.10
CA GLN A 214 -2.97 26.15 -2.93
C GLN A 214 -3.00 27.59 -2.45
N VAL A 215 -1.92 28.01 -1.81
CA VAL A 215 -1.67 29.43 -1.59
C VAL A 215 -1.55 30.04 -2.98
N GLN A 216 -2.58 30.78 -3.36
CA GLN A 216 -2.52 31.61 -4.56
C GLN A 216 -1.33 32.56 -4.36
N THR A 217 -0.22 32.25 -5.02
CA THR A 217 0.89 33.19 -5.15
C THR A 217 0.40 34.29 -6.07
N GLU A 218 -0.03 35.42 -5.48
CA GLU A 218 -0.13 36.67 -6.18
C GLU A 218 1.20 36.96 -6.86
N LYS A 219 1.14 37.06 -8.20
CA LYS A 219 2.27 37.54 -9.00
C LYS A 219 2.60 38.97 -8.60
N THR A 220 3.64 39.12 -7.82
CA THR A 220 4.33 40.40 -7.72
C THR A 220 5.58 40.29 -8.57
N GLU A 221 5.54 40.93 -9.75
CA GLU A 221 6.74 41.21 -10.54
C GLU A 221 7.63 42.16 -9.75
N GLN A 222 8.88 41.79 -9.51
CA GLN A 222 10.02 42.73 -9.56
C GLN A 222 11.37 42.05 -9.34
N ASN A 223 12.19 42.18 -10.38
CA ASN A 223 13.63 42.36 -10.40
C ASN A 223 14.59 41.36 -9.71
N THR A 224 15.35 40.68 -10.59
CA THR A 224 16.66 40.02 -10.36
C THR A 224 17.72 40.98 -9.74
N PRO A 225 18.70 40.48 -8.95
CA PRO A 225 19.91 39.94 -9.55
C PRO A 225 20.50 38.66 -8.87
N SER A 226 21.16 37.91 -9.69
CA SER A 226 22.18 36.88 -9.53
C SER A 226 22.93 36.83 -8.18
N GLN A 227 23.04 35.65 -7.54
CA GLN A 227 24.30 34.98 -7.23
C GLN A 227 24.13 33.75 -6.28
N ALA A 228 25.00 32.74 -6.55
CA ALA A 228 25.56 31.73 -5.64
C ALA A 228 24.71 30.53 -5.16
N LYS A 229 25.11 29.34 -5.66
CA LYS A 229 24.85 28.02 -5.06
C LYS A 229 25.45 27.91 -3.67
N PRO A 230 24.82 27.18 -2.77
CA PRO A 230 25.54 26.44 -1.74
C PRO A 230 25.34 24.92 -1.86
N GLU A 231 26.41 24.24 -1.47
CA GLU A 231 26.59 22.78 -1.47
C GLU A 231 25.67 22.04 -0.52
N ALA A 232 25.32 20.82 -0.92
CA ALA A 232 24.56 19.86 -0.12
C ALA A 232 25.42 19.31 1.03
N LYS A 233 24.97 19.42 2.26
CA LYS A 233 25.50 18.69 3.43
C LYS A 233 24.55 17.54 3.79
N ASN A 234 25.11 16.33 3.76
CA ASN A 234 24.52 15.12 4.32
C ASN A 234 24.38 15.26 5.85
N VAL A 235 23.17 15.03 6.36
CA VAL A 235 22.94 14.79 7.78
C VAL A 235 21.96 13.64 7.91
N PHE A 236 22.48 12.43 8.20
CA PHE A 236 21.71 11.32 8.73
C PHE A 236 22.49 10.70 9.88
N ASP A 237 22.14 11.08 11.08
CA ASP A 237 22.44 10.33 12.30
C ASP A 237 21.22 10.43 13.23
N MET A 238 20.55 9.32 13.49
CA MET A 238 19.53 9.21 14.52
C MET A 238 19.63 7.87 15.25
N SER A 239 20.24 7.89 16.41
CA SER A 239 20.16 6.85 17.43
C SER A 239 18.90 7.04 18.29
N PHE A 240 18.09 5.99 18.44
CA PHE A 240 16.86 6.01 19.21
C PHE A 240 16.98 5.22 20.51
N LYS A 241 16.56 5.82 21.61
CA LYS A 241 16.24 5.15 22.90
C LYS A 241 14.90 5.70 23.39
N GLY A 242 13.96 4.83 23.70
CA GLY A 242 12.68 5.20 24.30
C GLY A 242 12.01 4.05 25.04
N ASP A 243 11.57 4.34 26.28
CA ASP A 243 10.83 3.43 27.16
C ASP A 243 9.31 3.63 26.97
N TYR A 244 8.51 2.55 27.04
CA TYR A 244 7.07 2.57 26.79
C TYR A 244 6.26 2.03 27.98
N GLN A 245 5.07 2.61 28.19
CA GLN A 245 4.02 2.11 29.09
C GLN A 245 2.70 1.85 28.33
N GLU A 246 1.94 0.83 28.76
CA GLU A 246 0.75 0.26 28.11
C GLU A 246 -0.56 0.92 28.55
N GLU A 247 -1.51 1.06 27.63
CA GLU A 247 -2.95 1.04 27.94
C GLU A 247 -3.78 0.52 26.74
N SER A 248 -4.75 -0.37 27.02
CA SER A 248 -5.51 -1.14 26.04
C SER A 248 -6.99 -0.71 25.95
N GLN A 249 -7.53 -0.52 24.73
CA GLN A 249 -8.97 -0.61 24.46
C GLN A 249 -9.25 -1.26 23.09
N LYS A 250 -10.19 -2.23 23.06
CA LYS A 250 -10.62 -2.95 21.85
C LYS A 250 -11.84 -2.25 21.23
N PRO A 251 -11.92 -2.10 19.91
CA PRO A 251 -13.16 -1.63 19.25
C PRO A 251 -14.14 -2.78 19.05
N ASP A 252 -15.40 -2.54 19.46
CA ASP A 252 -16.54 -3.42 19.18
C ASP A 252 -17.16 -3.05 17.82
N PHE A 253 -17.45 -4.07 17.04
CA PHE A 253 -18.25 -4.17 15.83
C PHE A 253 -17.51 -4.59 14.55
N MET A 254 -17.90 -5.76 14.05
CA MET A 254 -17.45 -6.29 12.75
C MET A 254 -18.62 -6.77 11.90
N PRO A 255 -18.64 -6.47 10.59
CA PRO A 255 -19.55 -7.13 9.65
C PRO A 255 -19.33 -8.65 9.64
N SER A 256 -20.39 -9.44 9.53
CA SER A 256 -20.37 -10.91 9.64
C SER A 256 -19.49 -11.64 8.63
N GLN A 257 -19.18 -11.03 7.51
CA GLN A 257 -18.27 -11.59 6.48
C GLN A 257 -16.78 -11.35 6.74
N PHE A 258 -16.46 -10.40 7.63
CA PHE A 258 -15.10 -10.14 8.05
C PHE A 258 -14.92 -10.67 9.48
N THR A 259 -14.51 -11.92 9.61
CA THR A 259 -14.23 -12.51 10.92
C THR A 259 -12.78 -12.23 11.30
N LYS A 260 -12.55 -11.75 12.54
CA LYS A 260 -11.23 -11.70 13.12
C LYS A 260 -10.64 -13.10 13.16
N PRO A 261 -9.36 -13.27 12.81
CA PRO A 261 -8.68 -14.53 13.05
C PRO A 261 -8.76 -14.88 14.54
N THR A 262 -9.31 -16.05 14.86
CA THR A 262 -9.36 -16.59 16.22
C THR A 262 -8.42 -17.78 16.27
N GLY A 263 -7.30 -17.65 16.96
CA GLY A 263 -6.40 -18.74 17.24
C GLY A 263 -5.95 -18.66 18.69
N SER A 264 -6.18 -19.73 19.45
CA SER A 264 -5.81 -19.83 20.88
C SER A 264 -4.30 -19.90 21.12
N ASP A 265 -3.48 -20.04 20.07
CA ASP A 265 -2.04 -20.25 20.15
C ASP A 265 -1.19 -19.10 19.60
N ALA A 266 -1.80 -18.00 19.17
CA ALA A 266 -1.08 -16.80 18.80
C ALA A 266 -0.56 -16.11 20.07
N LYS A 267 0.64 -16.46 20.50
CA LYS A 267 1.41 -15.74 21.53
C LYS A 267 1.94 -14.43 20.93
N TYR A 268 1.04 -13.57 20.45
CA TYR A 268 1.38 -12.17 20.23
C TYR A 268 0.97 -11.43 21.50
N THR A 269 1.97 -10.87 22.14
CA THR A 269 1.76 -10.06 23.34
C THR A 269 1.13 -8.72 22.92
N SER A 270 0.38 -8.11 23.81
CA SER A 270 -0.09 -6.71 23.71
C SER A 270 1.02 -5.73 23.28
N HIS A 271 2.26 -6.10 23.46
CA HIS A 271 3.47 -5.40 23.06
C HIS A 271 3.64 -5.29 21.54
N GLU A 272 3.30 -6.32 20.75
CA GLU A 272 3.43 -6.31 19.30
C GLU A 272 2.32 -5.49 18.61
N GLU A 273 1.10 -5.52 19.15
CA GLU A 273 0.01 -4.63 18.69
C GLU A 273 0.32 -3.15 18.97
N ASN A 274 0.85 -2.85 20.15
CA ASN A 274 1.24 -1.48 20.53
C ASN A 274 2.45 -0.98 19.75
N TRP A 275 3.36 -1.87 19.38
CA TRP A 275 4.53 -1.50 18.60
C TRP A 275 4.16 -1.14 17.16
N ILE A 276 3.28 -1.90 16.48
CA ILE A 276 2.73 -1.58 15.16
C ILE A 276 2.10 -0.18 15.20
N ARG A 277 1.31 0.12 16.23
CA ARG A 277 0.73 1.45 16.43
C ARG A 277 1.80 2.54 16.58
N SER A 278 2.82 2.32 17.42
CA SER A 278 3.84 3.35 17.67
C SER A 278 4.70 3.64 16.45
N TYR A 279 5.00 2.64 15.64
CA TYR A 279 5.82 2.80 14.44
C TYR A 279 5.10 3.55 13.32
N PHE A 280 3.81 3.28 13.13
CA PHE A 280 3.03 3.92 12.06
C PHE A 280 2.34 5.22 12.48
N PHE A 281 2.16 5.47 13.77
CA PHE A 281 1.37 6.61 14.27
C PHE A 281 2.17 7.65 15.05
N ASN A 282 3.44 7.40 15.40
CA ASN A 282 4.27 8.33 16.17
C ASN A 282 5.52 8.82 15.43
N ASN A 283 5.69 8.54 14.15
CA ASN A 283 6.66 9.09 13.24
C ASN A 283 5.87 9.76 12.08
#